data_4385a669ea8962e787273dfd88a1907b
#
_entry.id   4385a669ea8962e787273dfd88a1907b
#
_cell.length_a   1.000
_cell.length_b   1.000
_cell.length_c   1.000
_cell.angle_alpha   90.00
_cell.angle_beta   90.00
_cell.angle_gamma   90.00
#
_symmetry.space_group_name_H-M   'P 1'
#
loop_
_entity.id
_entity.type
_entity.pdbx_description
1 polymer ?
#
loop_
_entity_poly.entity_id
_entity_poly.type
_entity_poly.pdbx_seq_one_letter_code
_entity_poly.pdbx_strand_id
1 'polypeptide(L)'
;MDKTKIFAHRGASGYAPENTLEAFALAISQKADGIELDVQLTRDGVPVVIHDETIDRVTSKTGYVKDYTLKELKKLTVMEKRFPAYPSSKIPTLEEVLDAVKASGIWVNIELKTGIYWYPEIEQKVARIVQKCGMEQRVIYSSFNHYSIQKIKQLVPDAETAYLYSDVIW
;
A
#
# COMPACT_ATOMS: atom_id res chain seq x y z
N MET A 1 24.26 18.48 2.46
CA MET A 1 23.04 18.44 1.62
C MET A 1 22.40 17.08 1.80
N ASP A 2 21.16 17.04 2.24
CA ASP A 2 20.45 15.77 2.35
C ASP A 2 20.28 15.18 0.95
N LYS A 3 20.61 13.89 0.83
CA LYS A 3 20.49 13.16 -0.44
C LYS A 3 19.01 13.01 -0.79
N THR A 4 18.65 13.29 -2.05
CA THR A 4 17.30 12.99 -2.57
C THR A 4 16.99 11.51 -2.38
N LYS A 5 15.84 11.21 -1.76
CA LYS A 5 15.36 9.83 -1.56
C LYS A 5 14.59 9.35 -2.78
N ILE A 6 14.78 8.09 -3.12
CA ILE A 6 14.10 7.42 -4.24
C ILE A 6 13.09 6.43 -3.67
N PHE A 7 11.81 6.64 -3.98
CA PHE A 7 10.73 5.74 -3.61
C PHE A 7 10.30 4.88 -4.81
N ALA A 8 10.24 3.57 -4.62
CA ALA A 8 9.74 2.62 -5.61
C ALA A 8 8.21 2.60 -5.58
N HIS A 9 7.57 3.20 -6.60
CA HIS A 9 6.12 3.32 -6.75
C HIS A 9 5.47 1.94 -6.93
N ARG A 10 4.64 1.51 -5.95
CA ARG A 10 4.05 0.16 -5.85
C ARG A 10 5.12 -0.95 -5.82
N GLY A 11 6.28 -0.67 -5.20
CA GLY A 11 7.46 -1.50 -5.28
C GLY A 11 8.22 -1.33 -6.60
N ALA A 12 9.08 -2.27 -6.94
CA ALA A 12 9.81 -2.29 -8.22
C ALA A 12 8.87 -2.68 -9.39
N SER A 13 7.76 -1.95 -9.56
CA SER A 13 6.64 -2.26 -10.47
C SER A 13 7.01 -2.27 -11.96
N GLY A 14 8.18 -1.78 -12.33
CA GLY A 14 8.76 -1.93 -13.68
C GLY A 14 9.35 -3.32 -13.94
N TYR A 15 9.56 -4.14 -12.90
CA TYR A 15 10.27 -5.42 -12.95
C TYR A 15 9.53 -6.58 -12.29
N ALA A 16 8.53 -6.31 -11.47
CA ALA A 16 7.71 -7.29 -10.78
C ALA A 16 6.25 -6.78 -10.68
N PRO A 17 5.25 -7.66 -10.45
CA PRO A 17 3.86 -7.24 -10.32
C PRO A 17 3.68 -6.20 -9.21
N GLU A 18 3.03 -5.09 -9.53
CA GLU A 18 2.82 -3.98 -8.61
C GLU A 18 2.14 -4.42 -7.30
N ASN A 19 2.46 -3.74 -6.19
CA ASN A 19 1.82 -3.97 -4.89
C ASN A 19 1.90 -5.42 -4.39
N THR A 20 2.96 -6.14 -4.74
CA THR A 20 3.23 -7.51 -4.27
C THR A 20 4.48 -7.58 -3.40
N LEU A 21 4.58 -8.63 -2.56
CA LEU A 21 5.76 -8.86 -1.72
C LEU A 21 7.04 -8.98 -2.56
N GLU A 22 6.93 -9.59 -3.75
CA GLU A 22 8.03 -9.73 -4.71
C GLU A 22 8.53 -8.38 -5.21
N ALA A 23 7.59 -7.46 -5.55
CA ALA A 23 7.97 -6.11 -5.99
C ALA A 23 8.64 -5.29 -4.88
N PHE A 24 8.19 -5.45 -3.63
CA PHE A 24 8.80 -4.77 -2.49
C PHE A 24 10.18 -5.35 -2.15
N ALA A 25 10.33 -6.68 -2.15
CA ALA A 25 11.63 -7.32 -1.96
C ALA A 25 12.64 -6.92 -3.03
N LEU A 26 12.18 -6.82 -4.29
CA LEU A 26 13.02 -6.38 -5.39
C LEU A 26 13.44 -4.91 -5.23
N ALA A 27 12.54 -4.01 -4.81
CA ALA A 27 12.86 -2.61 -4.53
C ALA A 27 13.96 -2.48 -3.46
N ILE A 28 13.89 -3.28 -2.39
CA ILE A 28 14.91 -3.34 -1.34
C ILE A 28 16.26 -3.81 -1.93
N SER A 29 16.25 -4.86 -2.75
CA SER A 29 17.48 -5.39 -3.38
C SER A 29 18.13 -4.39 -4.32
N GLN A 30 17.33 -3.54 -4.97
CA GLN A 30 17.74 -2.43 -5.83
C GLN A 30 18.14 -1.17 -5.04
N LYS A 31 18.15 -1.24 -3.70
CA LYS A 31 18.56 -0.15 -2.80
C LYS A 31 17.71 1.11 -2.93
N ALA A 32 16.40 0.97 -3.15
CA ALA A 32 15.47 2.08 -3.01
C ALA A 32 15.51 2.62 -1.56
N ASP A 33 15.38 3.93 -1.40
CA ASP A 33 15.31 4.56 -0.07
C ASP A 33 13.94 4.34 0.59
N GLY A 34 12.91 4.13 -0.24
CA GLY A 34 11.53 3.85 0.21
C GLY A 34 10.75 3.03 -0.80
N ILE A 35 9.64 2.50 -0.36
CA ILE A 35 8.58 1.95 -1.18
C ILE A 35 7.31 2.78 -0.99
N GLU A 36 6.51 2.85 -2.01
CA GLU A 36 5.16 3.37 -1.92
C GLU A 36 4.18 2.24 -2.18
N LEU A 37 3.02 2.27 -1.55
CA LEU A 37 1.97 1.26 -1.69
C LEU A 37 0.58 1.84 -1.42
N ASP A 38 -0.44 1.19 -1.98
CA ASP A 38 -1.84 1.60 -1.92
C ASP A 38 -2.65 0.70 -0.99
N VAL A 39 -3.43 1.26 -0.07
CA VAL A 39 -4.23 0.48 0.89
C VAL A 39 -5.72 0.70 0.70
N GLN A 40 -6.45 -0.42 0.62
CA GLN A 40 -7.90 -0.50 0.62
C GLN A 40 -8.38 -1.50 1.68
N LEU A 41 -9.69 -1.55 1.99
CA LEU A 41 -10.26 -2.55 2.90
C LEU A 41 -11.04 -3.62 2.15
N THR A 42 -10.88 -4.86 2.62
CA THR A 42 -11.76 -5.97 2.27
C THR A 42 -13.14 -5.81 2.92
N ARG A 43 -14.11 -6.66 2.51
CA ARG A 43 -15.45 -6.73 3.11
C ARG A 43 -15.43 -7.00 4.63
N ASP A 44 -14.49 -7.82 5.07
CA ASP A 44 -14.26 -8.12 6.49
C ASP A 44 -13.30 -7.14 7.19
N GLY A 45 -13.01 -6.00 6.50
CA GLY A 45 -12.32 -4.85 7.08
C GLY A 45 -10.84 -5.03 7.31
N VAL A 46 -10.18 -5.90 6.55
CA VAL A 46 -8.73 -6.09 6.61
C VAL A 46 -8.03 -5.17 5.60
N PRO A 47 -7.02 -4.38 6.00
CA PRO A 47 -6.21 -3.58 5.08
C PRO A 47 -5.39 -4.47 4.15
N VAL A 48 -5.63 -4.34 2.84
CA VAL A 48 -4.92 -5.05 1.77
C VAL A 48 -4.23 -4.06 0.83
N VAL A 49 -3.16 -4.51 0.18
CA VAL A 49 -2.33 -3.65 -0.66
C VAL A 49 -2.67 -3.86 -2.12
N ILE A 50 -3.40 -2.90 -2.70
CA ILE A 50 -3.89 -2.91 -4.07
C ILE A 50 -4.28 -1.49 -4.49
N HIS A 51 -3.96 -1.11 -5.74
CA HIS A 51 -4.20 0.26 -6.21
C HIS A 51 -5.66 0.52 -6.57
N ASP A 52 -6.22 -0.27 -7.51
CA ASP A 52 -7.56 -0.02 -8.03
C ASP A 52 -8.64 -0.45 -7.02
N GLU A 53 -9.80 0.20 -7.07
CA GLU A 53 -10.97 -0.22 -6.28
C GLU A 53 -11.49 -1.58 -6.69
N THR A 54 -11.13 -2.05 -7.90
CA THR A 54 -11.49 -3.38 -8.42
C THR A 54 -10.27 -4.26 -8.58
N ILE A 55 -10.50 -5.59 -8.58
CA ILE A 55 -9.44 -6.59 -8.77
C ILE A 55 -9.20 -6.94 -10.25
N ASP A 56 -9.92 -6.31 -11.16
CA ASP A 56 -10.06 -6.69 -12.58
C ASP A 56 -8.73 -6.64 -13.34
N ARG A 57 -7.94 -5.58 -13.11
CA ARG A 57 -6.69 -5.37 -13.85
C ARG A 57 -5.58 -6.32 -13.42
N VAL A 58 -5.56 -6.71 -12.16
CA VAL A 58 -4.44 -7.45 -11.57
C VAL A 58 -4.76 -8.92 -11.28
N THR A 59 -6.02 -9.38 -11.50
CA THR A 59 -6.39 -10.79 -11.31
C THR A 59 -7.24 -11.30 -12.49
N SER A 60 -7.53 -12.62 -12.49
CA SER A 60 -8.46 -13.22 -13.47
C SER A 60 -9.93 -13.09 -13.09
N LYS A 61 -10.25 -12.41 -11.99
CA LYS A 61 -11.60 -12.19 -11.51
C LYS A 61 -11.96 -10.72 -11.60
N THR A 62 -13.25 -10.42 -11.49
CA THR A 62 -13.79 -9.06 -11.55
C THR A 62 -14.55 -8.73 -10.27
N GLY A 63 -14.62 -7.45 -9.92
CA GLY A 63 -15.40 -6.95 -8.79
C GLY A 63 -14.60 -6.04 -7.87
N TYR A 64 -15.30 -5.42 -6.92
CA TYR A 64 -14.68 -4.47 -6.00
C TYR A 64 -13.97 -5.16 -4.84
N VAL A 65 -12.82 -4.64 -4.45
CA VAL A 65 -12.03 -5.12 -3.30
C VAL A 65 -12.89 -5.20 -2.02
N LYS A 66 -13.70 -4.18 -1.78
CA LYS A 66 -14.62 -4.09 -0.62
C LYS A 66 -15.71 -5.17 -0.58
N ASP A 67 -15.95 -5.89 -1.66
CA ASP A 67 -16.95 -6.94 -1.75
C ASP A 67 -16.38 -8.35 -1.52
N TYR A 68 -15.05 -8.47 -1.42
CA TYR A 68 -14.34 -9.71 -1.13
C TYR A 68 -13.84 -9.74 0.32
N THR A 69 -13.94 -10.90 0.96
CA THR A 69 -13.22 -11.18 2.21
C THR A 69 -11.74 -11.40 1.93
N LEU A 70 -10.89 -11.24 2.96
CA LEU A 70 -9.47 -11.58 2.84
C LEU A 70 -9.28 -13.03 2.34
N LYS A 71 -10.06 -13.97 2.89
CA LYS A 71 -9.99 -15.40 2.50
C LYS A 71 -10.27 -15.61 1.02
N GLU A 72 -11.19 -14.85 0.44
CA GLU A 72 -11.50 -14.90 -0.99
C GLU A 72 -10.38 -14.29 -1.82
N LEU A 73 -9.86 -13.11 -1.45
CA LEU A 73 -8.74 -12.48 -2.15
C LEU A 73 -7.47 -13.34 -2.13
N LYS A 74 -7.15 -13.99 -1.02
CA LYS A 74 -5.95 -14.85 -0.91
C LYS A 74 -5.98 -16.09 -1.82
N LYS A 75 -7.15 -16.49 -2.30
CA LYS A 75 -7.25 -17.55 -3.32
C LYS A 75 -6.87 -17.07 -4.72
N LEU A 76 -6.96 -15.76 -4.98
CA LEU A 76 -6.64 -15.19 -6.27
C LEU A 76 -5.13 -15.07 -6.46
N THR A 77 -4.70 -15.07 -7.71
CA THR A 77 -3.31 -14.82 -8.08
C THR A 77 -3.25 -13.48 -8.82
N VAL A 78 -2.26 -12.67 -8.50
CA VAL A 78 -1.96 -11.48 -9.28
C VAL A 78 -1.35 -11.92 -10.61
N MET A 79 -2.04 -11.56 -11.70
CA MET A 79 -1.68 -11.97 -13.05
C MET A 79 -1.26 -10.75 -13.86
N GLU A 80 0.02 -10.51 -13.95
CA GLU A 80 0.52 -9.46 -14.83
C GLU A 80 1.30 -10.10 -15.98
N LYS A 81 0.75 -10.02 -17.20
CA LYS A 81 1.33 -10.64 -18.40
C LYS A 81 2.77 -10.21 -18.68
N ARG A 82 3.16 -9.02 -18.22
CA ARG A 82 4.53 -8.50 -18.36
C ARG A 82 5.54 -9.29 -17.53
N PHE A 83 5.11 -10.00 -16.50
CA PHE A 83 5.98 -10.65 -15.53
C PHE A 83 5.70 -12.14 -15.36
N PRO A 84 5.91 -12.96 -16.40
CA PRO A 84 5.63 -14.40 -16.36
C PRO A 84 6.49 -15.16 -15.35
N ALA A 85 7.58 -14.55 -14.86
CA ALA A 85 8.42 -15.12 -13.82
C ALA A 85 7.76 -15.12 -12.41
N TYR A 86 6.63 -14.44 -12.24
CA TYR A 86 5.90 -14.33 -10.97
C TYR A 86 4.49 -14.94 -11.06
N PRO A 87 4.36 -16.26 -11.32
CA PRO A 87 3.07 -16.88 -11.62
C PRO A 87 2.17 -17.08 -10.38
N SER A 88 2.69 -16.86 -9.18
CA SER A 88 2.01 -17.14 -7.90
C SER A 88 1.87 -15.95 -6.96
N SER A 89 2.19 -14.75 -7.40
CA SER A 89 2.07 -13.53 -6.60
C SER A 89 0.64 -13.34 -6.09
N LYS A 90 0.51 -12.78 -4.90
CA LYS A 90 -0.77 -12.59 -4.21
C LYS A 90 -0.96 -11.13 -3.84
N ILE A 91 -2.23 -10.74 -3.63
CA ILE A 91 -2.56 -9.47 -2.98
C ILE A 91 -2.18 -9.61 -1.50
N PRO A 92 -1.19 -8.85 -1.00
CA PRO A 92 -0.78 -8.94 0.40
C PRO A 92 -1.69 -8.09 1.29
N THR A 93 -1.73 -8.42 2.58
CA THR A 93 -2.21 -7.50 3.60
C THR A 93 -1.14 -6.44 3.89
N LEU A 94 -1.55 -5.30 4.44
CA LEU A 94 -0.60 -4.29 4.89
C LEU A 94 0.35 -4.86 5.96
N GLU A 95 -0.16 -5.68 6.88
CA GLU A 95 0.65 -6.31 7.93
C GLU A 95 1.73 -7.22 7.33
N GLU A 96 1.39 -8.05 6.34
CA GLU A 96 2.36 -8.91 5.64
C GLU A 96 3.47 -8.09 4.99
N VAL A 97 3.13 -6.94 4.36
CA VAL A 97 4.14 -6.07 3.74
C VAL A 97 5.05 -5.45 4.79
N LEU A 98 4.47 -4.83 5.84
CA LEU A 98 5.28 -4.17 6.87
C LEU A 98 6.20 -5.17 7.60
N ASP A 99 5.70 -6.36 7.92
CA ASP A 99 6.52 -7.42 8.52
C ASP A 99 7.68 -7.87 7.60
N ALA A 100 7.43 -7.97 6.29
CA ALA A 100 8.46 -8.35 5.33
C ALA A 100 9.57 -7.29 5.17
N VAL A 101 9.23 -5.99 5.30
CA VAL A 101 10.18 -4.91 5.00
C VAL A 101 10.81 -4.27 6.25
N LYS A 102 10.26 -4.46 7.45
CA LYS A 102 10.68 -3.74 8.67
C LYS A 102 12.17 -3.89 9.01
N ALA A 103 12.76 -5.05 8.72
CA ALA A 103 14.17 -5.33 9.02
C ALA A 103 15.14 -4.63 8.03
N SER A 104 14.67 -4.19 6.86
CA SER A 104 15.52 -3.59 5.83
C SER A 104 15.92 -2.14 6.11
N GLY A 105 15.22 -1.47 7.03
CA GLY A 105 15.39 -0.04 7.29
C GLY A 105 14.73 0.90 6.27
N ILE A 106 14.02 0.37 5.27
CA ILE A 106 13.36 1.13 4.21
C ILE A 106 12.20 1.98 4.73
N TRP A 107 11.96 3.13 4.10
CA TRP A 107 10.77 3.94 4.32
C TRP A 107 9.57 3.36 3.58
N VAL A 108 8.37 3.55 4.11
CA VAL A 108 7.13 3.12 3.48
C VAL A 108 6.17 4.31 3.37
N ASN A 109 5.80 4.69 2.14
CA ASN A 109 4.70 5.62 1.91
C ASN A 109 3.42 4.81 1.70
N ILE A 110 2.46 4.99 2.61
CA ILE A 110 1.15 4.31 2.58
C ILE A 110 0.10 5.28 2.05
N GLU A 111 -0.35 5.07 0.80
CA GLU A 111 -1.48 5.80 0.27
C GLU A 111 -2.80 5.18 0.75
N LEU A 112 -3.62 5.98 1.44
CA LEU A 112 -4.98 5.61 1.82
C LEU A 112 -5.94 5.89 0.66
N LYS A 113 -6.48 4.83 0.04
CA LYS A 113 -7.39 4.91 -1.12
C LYS A 113 -8.84 5.19 -0.67
N THR A 114 -9.08 6.39 -0.16
CA THR A 114 -10.38 6.82 0.37
C THR A 114 -11.07 7.88 -0.48
N GLY A 115 -10.57 8.13 -1.69
CA GLY A 115 -11.14 9.13 -2.59
C GLY A 115 -12.45 8.71 -3.26
N ILE A 116 -12.65 7.42 -3.53
CA ILE A 116 -13.84 6.86 -4.18
C ILE A 116 -14.75 6.19 -3.14
N TYR A 117 -14.18 5.31 -2.29
CA TYR A 117 -14.91 4.68 -1.21
C TYR A 117 -14.40 5.18 0.14
N TRP A 118 -15.34 5.65 0.96
CA TRP A 118 -15.06 6.01 2.34
C TRP A 118 -15.06 4.74 3.20
N TYR A 119 -13.90 4.10 3.33
CA TYR A 119 -13.74 2.89 4.12
C TYR A 119 -13.85 3.19 5.63
N PRO A 120 -14.81 2.58 6.36
CA PRO A 120 -14.94 2.80 7.81
C PRO A 120 -13.64 2.42 8.54
N GLU A 121 -13.15 3.37 9.35
CA GLU A 121 -12.00 3.15 10.25
C GLU A 121 -10.69 2.75 9.57
N ILE A 122 -10.50 2.98 8.26
CA ILE A 122 -9.27 2.61 7.58
C ILE A 122 -8.05 3.27 8.22
N GLU A 123 -8.15 4.54 8.63
CA GLU A 123 -7.06 5.30 9.23
C GLU A 123 -6.65 4.68 10.57
N GLN A 124 -7.62 4.32 11.43
CA GLN A 124 -7.35 3.65 12.71
C GLN A 124 -6.72 2.27 12.52
N LYS A 125 -7.22 1.50 11.55
CA LYS A 125 -6.72 0.16 11.26
C LYS A 125 -5.28 0.20 10.75
N VAL A 126 -5.00 1.09 9.81
CA VAL A 126 -3.66 1.28 9.26
C VAL A 126 -2.70 1.76 10.33
N ALA A 127 -3.06 2.79 11.12
CA ALA A 127 -2.22 3.29 12.20
C ALA A 127 -1.89 2.20 13.25
N ARG A 128 -2.86 1.36 13.63
CA ARG A 128 -2.66 0.24 14.55
C ARG A 128 -1.68 -0.81 14.00
N ILE A 129 -1.77 -1.11 12.70
CA ILE A 129 -0.86 -2.07 12.05
C ILE A 129 0.57 -1.51 12.03
N VAL A 130 0.73 -0.23 11.66
CA VAL A 130 2.04 0.44 11.67
C VAL A 130 2.65 0.40 13.06
N GLN A 131 1.89 0.74 14.10
CA GLN A 131 2.32 0.65 15.49
C GLN A 131 2.68 -0.79 15.90
N LYS A 132 1.83 -1.76 15.58
CA LYS A 132 2.08 -3.18 15.87
C LYS A 132 3.38 -3.68 15.26
N CYS A 133 3.71 -3.22 14.04
CA CYS A 133 4.95 -3.58 13.34
C CYS A 133 6.18 -2.78 13.79
N GLY A 134 6.02 -1.75 14.63
CA GLY A 134 7.11 -0.87 15.09
C GLY A 134 7.69 -0.01 13.97
N MET A 135 6.84 0.46 13.04
CA MET A 135 7.27 1.17 11.84
C MET A 135 6.97 2.68 11.87
N GLU A 136 6.48 3.23 13.00
CA GLU A 136 5.99 4.61 13.12
C GLU A 136 6.98 5.66 12.64
N GLN A 137 8.28 5.43 12.86
CA GLN A 137 9.36 6.37 12.51
C GLN A 137 9.79 6.28 11.04
N ARG A 138 9.21 5.38 10.26
CA ARG A 138 9.59 5.14 8.86
C ARG A 138 8.39 4.99 7.93
N VAL A 139 7.22 5.49 8.36
CA VAL A 139 6.00 5.50 7.56
C VAL A 139 5.61 6.95 7.26
N ILE A 140 5.25 7.19 6.01
CA ILE A 140 4.57 8.40 5.54
C ILE A 140 3.15 7.97 5.18
N TYR A 141 2.15 8.71 5.66
CA TYR A 141 0.77 8.50 5.24
C TYR A 141 0.40 9.52 4.18
N SER A 142 -0.11 9.06 3.05
CA SER A 142 -0.55 9.93 1.96
C SER A 142 -1.98 9.62 1.52
N SER A 143 -2.66 10.59 0.95
CA SER A 143 -3.99 10.41 0.36
C SER A 143 -4.37 11.60 -0.51
N PHE A 144 -5.15 11.35 -1.58
CA PHE A 144 -5.92 12.37 -2.30
C PHE A 144 -7.15 12.84 -1.49
N ASN A 145 -7.61 12.04 -0.53
CA ASN A 145 -8.62 12.45 0.43
C ASN A 145 -7.96 13.14 1.63
N HIS A 146 -7.96 14.46 1.63
CA HIS A 146 -7.31 15.25 2.67
C HIS A 146 -7.93 15.06 4.06
N TYR A 147 -9.21 14.65 4.16
CA TYR A 147 -9.84 14.33 5.44
C TYR A 147 -9.20 13.11 6.10
N SER A 148 -8.79 12.09 5.31
CA SER A 148 -8.06 10.94 5.85
C SER A 148 -6.71 11.36 6.45
N ILE A 149 -6.00 12.30 5.82
CA ILE A 149 -4.73 12.83 6.35
C ILE A 149 -4.97 13.62 7.65
N GLN A 150 -5.99 14.47 7.70
CA GLN A 150 -6.36 15.17 8.93
C GLN A 150 -6.68 14.19 10.07
N LYS A 151 -7.40 13.10 9.76
CA LYS A 151 -7.76 12.06 10.72
C LYS A 151 -6.53 11.27 11.19
N ILE A 152 -5.58 10.95 10.30
CA ILE A 152 -4.28 10.37 10.68
C ILE A 152 -3.55 11.29 11.66
N LYS A 153 -3.48 12.60 11.39
CA LYS A 153 -2.82 13.58 12.29
C LYS A 153 -3.51 13.69 13.65
N GLN A 154 -4.81 13.48 13.72
CA GLN A 154 -5.53 13.42 15.02
C GLN A 154 -5.21 12.12 15.79
N LEU A 155 -5.04 10.99 15.09
CA LEU A 155 -4.76 9.68 15.69
C LEU A 155 -3.28 9.54 16.09
N VAL A 156 -2.39 10.08 15.26
CA VAL A 156 -0.93 10.00 15.39
C VAL A 156 -0.35 11.39 15.11
N PRO A 157 -0.30 12.30 16.10
CA PRO A 157 0.09 13.70 15.89
C PRO A 157 1.48 13.89 15.26
N ASP A 158 2.41 13.00 15.58
CA ASP A 158 3.80 13.05 15.10
C ASP A 158 4.01 12.32 13.76
N ALA A 159 2.94 11.76 13.14
CA ALA A 159 3.07 11.04 11.88
C ALA A 159 3.58 11.94 10.75
N GLU A 160 4.49 11.44 9.94
CA GLU A 160 4.81 12.04 8.64
C GLU A 160 3.62 11.85 7.68
N THR A 161 3.19 12.95 7.05
CA THR A 161 1.99 12.92 6.19
C THR A 161 2.20 13.73 4.91
N ALA A 162 1.50 13.33 3.83
CA ALA A 162 1.52 14.02 2.56
C ALA A 162 0.09 14.15 1.97
N TYR A 163 -0.26 15.32 1.49
CA TYR A 163 -1.46 15.56 0.68
C TYR A 163 -1.13 15.29 -0.78
N LEU A 164 -1.93 14.46 -1.44
CA LEU A 164 -1.80 14.20 -2.87
C LEU A 164 -2.78 15.08 -3.67
N TYR A 165 -2.36 15.47 -4.87
CA TYR A 165 -3.13 16.28 -5.78
C TYR A 165 -3.06 15.70 -7.19
N SER A 166 -4.18 15.70 -7.92
CA SER A 166 -4.24 15.28 -9.33
C SER A 166 -4.00 16.45 -10.30
N ASP A 167 -4.20 17.68 -9.82
CA ASP A 167 -4.09 18.89 -10.62
C ASP A 167 -3.02 19.85 -10.06
N VAL A 168 -2.48 20.70 -10.92
CA VAL A 168 -1.57 21.76 -10.49
C VAL A 168 -2.39 22.82 -9.74
N ILE A 169 -2.14 22.96 -8.45
CA ILE A 169 -2.73 24.06 -7.67
C ILE A 169 -1.85 25.31 -7.91
N TRP A 170 -2.43 26.27 -8.60
CA TRP A 170 -1.82 27.58 -8.82
C TRP A 170 -2.07 28.51 -7.63
#